data_585f9feb7b5419107c0a0a545f2205fd
#
_entry.id   585f9feb7b5419107c0a0a545f2205fd
#
_cell.length_a   1.000
_cell.length_b   1.000
_cell.length_c   1.000
_cell.angle_alpha   90.00
_cell.angle_beta   90.00
_cell.angle_gamma   90.00
#
_symmetry.space_group_name_H-M   'P 1'
#
loop_
_entity.id
_entity.type
_entity.pdbx_description
1 polymer ?
#
loop_
_entity_poly.entity_id
_entity_poly.type
_entity_poly.pdbx_seq_one_letter_code
_entity_poly.pdbx_strand_id
1 'polypeptide(L)'
;MKVLFLHGLESKPTGPKMRYLKDRFESYYAPEIDYENPDTFEEILDLCIAEEFDMIIGSTMGGYFTHAIGTTLGTPVIMFNPALHSRTFNPYGVVCGEKPIDGVCVLGMDDDVIDPHVTVKMLENEPNLAIIPVEGMGHRTPFTEFIELIEKIVPEEIE
;
A
#
# COMPACT_ATOMS: atom_id res chain seq x y z
N MET A 1 -5.10 3.71 16.30
CA MET A 1 -4.13 3.44 15.24
C MET A 1 -4.15 4.58 14.24
N LYS A 2 -2.98 5.09 13.88
CA LYS A 2 -2.78 6.18 12.93
C LYS A 2 -2.33 5.62 11.59
N VAL A 3 -3.12 5.85 10.55
CA VAL A 3 -2.98 5.18 9.26
C VAL A 3 -2.82 6.18 8.12
N LEU A 4 -1.89 5.92 7.22
CA LEU A 4 -1.72 6.64 5.96
C LEU A 4 -2.19 5.75 4.80
N PHE A 5 -2.99 6.32 3.88
CA PHE A 5 -3.36 5.65 2.64
C PHE A 5 -2.75 6.38 1.43
N LEU A 6 -2.11 5.61 0.54
CA LEU A 6 -1.51 6.11 -0.69
C LEU A 6 -2.25 5.49 -1.89
N HIS A 7 -2.99 6.33 -2.62
CA HIS A 7 -3.79 5.89 -3.77
C HIS A 7 -2.94 5.55 -5.01
N GLY A 8 -3.55 4.88 -5.98
CA GLY A 8 -2.91 4.56 -7.26
C GLY A 8 -2.79 5.76 -8.19
N LEU A 9 -2.04 5.57 -9.29
CA LEU A 9 -1.71 6.64 -10.25
C LEU A 9 -2.94 7.31 -10.87
N GLU A 10 -3.94 6.51 -11.26
CA GLU A 10 -5.16 6.98 -11.93
C GLU A 10 -6.36 7.06 -10.99
N SER A 11 -6.13 7.06 -9.69
CA SER A 11 -7.18 7.13 -8.69
C SER A 11 -7.04 8.37 -7.81
N LYS A 12 -8.05 8.60 -6.99
CA LYS A 12 -8.09 9.68 -6.01
C LYS A 12 -8.42 9.13 -4.63
N PRO A 13 -8.05 9.84 -3.55
CA PRO A 13 -8.35 9.39 -2.19
C PRO A 13 -9.81 9.68 -1.81
N THR A 14 -10.74 9.24 -2.63
CA THR A 14 -12.19 9.45 -2.47
C THR A 14 -12.96 8.15 -2.70
N GLY A 15 -14.23 8.15 -2.34
CA GLY A 15 -15.13 7.03 -2.59
C GLY A 15 -15.34 6.10 -1.38
N PRO A 16 -16.04 4.95 -1.59
CA PRO A 16 -16.47 4.08 -0.49
C PRO A 16 -15.33 3.49 0.34
N LYS A 17 -14.26 3.06 -0.28
CA LYS A 17 -13.08 2.51 0.43
C LYS A 17 -12.47 3.55 1.37
N MET A 18 -12.37 4.78 0.92
CA MET A 18 -11.80 5.86 1.71
C MET A 18 -12.70 6.25 2.87
N ARG A 19 -14.01 6.27 2.66
CA ARG A 19 -14.98 6.49 3.76
C ARG A 19 -14.88 5.39 4.80
N TYR A 20 -14.79 4.14 4.35
CA TYR A 20 -14.60 3.01 5.25
C TYR A 20 -13.33 3.15 6.10
N LEU A 21 -12.19 3.44 5.48
CA LEU A 21 -10.93 3.59 6.21
C LEU A 21 -10.98 4.75 7.21
N LYS A 22 -11.58 5.87 6.82
CA LYS A 22 -11.76 7.03 7.69
C LYS A 22 -12.62 6.71 8.92
N ASP A 23 -13.68 5.93 8.73
CA ASP A 23 -14.56 5.53 9.83
C ASP A 23 -13.93 4.44 10.71
N ARG A 24 -13.11 3.59 10.10
CA ARG A 24 -12.48 2.43 10.77
C ARG A 24 -11.30 2.81 11.66
N PHE A 25 -10.51 3.78 11.26
CA PHE A 25 -9.28 4.17 11.97
C PHE A 25 -9.43 5.54 12.65
N GLU A 26 -8.98 5.61 13.91
CA GLU A 26 -9.08 6.80 14.74
C GLU A 26 -8.40 8.02 14.10
N SER A 27 -7.24 7.80 13.50
CA SER A 27 -6.48 8.84 12.82
C SER A 27 -6.13 8.37 11.41
N TYR A 28 -6.64 9.06 10.40
CA TYR A 28 -6.57 8.66 9.00
C TYR A 28 -6.10 9.81 8.12
N TYR A 29 -5.07 9.55 7.32
CA TYR A 29 -4.48 10.48 6.37
C TYR A 29 -4.53 9.86 4.98
N ALA A 30 -5.05 10.59 4.02
CA ALA A 30 -5.09 10.15 2.62
C ALA A 30 -4.90 11.35 1.69
N PRO A 31 -3.67 11.82 1.50
CA PRO A 31 -3.42 12.97 0.63
C PRO A 31 -3.69 12.63 -0.83
N GLU A 32 -4.15 13.62 -1.60
CA GLU A 32 -4.13 13.54 -3.05
C GLU A 32 -2.68 13.63 -3.53
N ILE A 33 -2.25 12.66 -4.34
CA ILE A 33 -0.85 12.51 -4.72
C ILE A 33 -0.69 12.80 -6.21
N ASP A 34 0.17 13.76 -6.53
CA ASP A 34 0.66 14.00 -7.89
C ASP A 34 1.99 13.26 -8.07
N TYR A 35 1.93 12.07 -8.68
CA TYR A 35 3.12 11.23 -8.89
C TYR A 35 4.09 11.79 -9.94
N GLU A 36 3.67 12.76 -10.74
CA GLU A 36 4.54 13.41 -11.73
C GLU A 36 5.39 14.53 -11.12
N ASN A 37 5.00 15.04 -9.96
CA ASN A 37 5.79 16.05 -9.25
C ASN A 37 7.08 15.41 -8.69
N PRO A 38 8.27 15.91 -9.03
CA PRO A 38 9.53 15.31 -8.60
C PRO A 38 9.80 15.37 -7.10
N ASP A 39 9.09 16.21 -6.34
CA ASP A 39 9.25 16.37 -4.90
C ASP A 39 8.30 15.48 -4.09
N THR A 40 7.37 14.79 -4.73
CA THR A 40 6.27 14.09 -4.08
C THR A 40 6.75 12.97 -3.14
N PHE A 41 7.68 12.14 -3.57
CA PHE A 41 8.16 11.05 -2.70
C PHE A 41 8.83 11.58 -1.43
N GLU A 42 9.68 12.58 -1.56
CA GLU A 42 10.36 13.20 -0.43
C GLU A 42 9.36 13.86 0.54
N GLU A 43 8.36 14.54 0.01
CA GLU A 43 7.28 15.15 0.82
C GLU A 43 6.50 14.11 1.61
N ILE A 44 6.15 12.98 0.99
CA ILE A 44 5.44 11.88 1.66
C ILE A 44 6.33 11.21 2.70
N LEU A 45 7.59 10.98 2.39
CA LEU A 45 8.55 10.44 3.35
C LEU A 45 8.70 11.35 4.57
N ASP A 46 8.82 12.66 4.35
CA ASP A 46 8.89 13.67 5.43
C ASP A 46 7.62 13.66 6.28
N LEU A 47 6.46 13.53 5.66
CA LEU A 47 5.18 13.37 6.38
C LEU A 47 5.21 12.12 7.27
N CYS A 48 5.70 10.99 6.76
CA CYS A 48 5.80 9.75 7.53
C CYS A 48 6.75 9.88 8.71
N ILE A 49 7.87 10.58 8.53
CA ILE A 49 8.83 10.84 9.62
C ILE A 49 8.20 11.74 10.69
N ALA A 50 7.49 12.79 10.28
CA ALA A 50 6.88 13.75 11.21
C ALA A 50 5.69 13.16 11.96
N GLU A 51 4.83 12.41 11.29
CA GLU A 51 3.56 11.92 11.85
C GLU A 51 3.68 10.57 12.55
N GLU A 52 4.71 9.78 12.26
CA GLU A 52 4.95 8.47 12.86
C GLU A 52 3.73 7.54 12.75
N PHE A 53 3.33 7.21 11.52
CA PHE A 53 2.19 6.32 11.28
C PHE A 53 2.41 4.93 11.85
N ASP A 54 1.36 4.33 12.38
CA ASP A 54 1.36 2.94 12.85
C ASP A 54 1.32 1.96 11.67
N MET A 55 0.76 2.39 10.53
CA MET A 55 0.62 1.56 9.34
C MET A 55 0.43 2.42 8.10
N ILE A 56 0.98 1.95 6.98
CA ILE A 56 0.76 2.55 5.66
C ILE A 56 0.04 1.53 4.78
N ILE A 57 -1.05 1.96 4.14
CA ILE A 57 -1.80 1.16 3.17
C ILE A 57 -1.60 1.80 1.81
N GLY A 58 -1.18 1.03 0.81
CA GLY A 58 -0.97 1.55 -0.53
C GLY A 58 -1.48 0.62 -1.61
N SER A 59 -1.97 1.22 -2.71
CA SER A 59 -2.49 0.50 -3.86
C SER A 59 -1.75 0.91 -5.12
N THR A 60 -1.33 -0.06 -5.92
CA THR A 60 -0.60 0.10 -7.20
C THR A 60 0.63 1.01 -7.10
N MET A 61 0.63 2.21 -7.67
CA MET A 61 1.73 3.19 -7.50
C MET A 61 1.90 3.60 -6.04
N GLY A 62 0.79 3.77 -5.31
CA GLY A 62 0.82 3.97 -3.86
C GLY A 62 1.42 2.78 -3.11
N GLY A 63 1.22 1.57 -3.61
CA GLY A 63 1.89 0.35 -3.11
C GLY A 63 3.40 0.37 -3.31
N TYR A 64 3.86 0.89 -4.44
CA TYR A 64 5.30 1.09 -4.69
C TYR A 64 5.92 2.07 -3.68
N PHE A 65 5.26 3.20 -3.45
CA PHE A 65 5.69 4.17 -2.44
C PHE A 65 5.67 3.56 -1.03
N THR A 66 4.62 2.81 -0.73
CA THR A 66 4.47 2.10 0.56
C THR A 66 5.62 1.14 0.81
N HIS A 67 6.01 0.37 -0.21
CA HIS A 67 7.16 -0.53 -0.13
C HIS A 67 8.47 0.24 0.15
N ALA A 68 8.72 1.30 -0.61
CA ALA A 68 9.93 2.11 -0.45
C ALA A 68 10.01 2.74 0.95
N ILE A 69 8.91 3.28 1.46
CA ILE A 69 8.86 3.90 2.79
C ILE A 69 8.97 2.83 3.89
N GLY A 70 8.29 1.71 3.72
CA GLY A 70 8.34 0.59 4.68
C GLY A 70 9.74 0.04 4.84
N THR A 71 10.49 -0.11 3.76
CA THR A 71 11.90 -0.56 3.81
C THR A 71 12.85 0.51 4.36
N THR A 72 12.46 1.77 4.32
CA THR A 72 13.26 2.88 4.86
C THR A 72 13.02 3.11 6.34
N LEU A 73 11.76 3.14 6.77
CA LEU A 73 11.37 3.49 8.15
C LEU A 73 11.04 2.28 9.02
N GLY A 74 10.79 1.11 8.43
CA GLY A 74 10.32 -0.06 9.17
C GLY A 74 8.85 0.00 9.58
N THR A 75 8.09 0.93 9.05
CA THR A 75 6.65 1.06 9.33
C THR A 75 5.89 -0.14 8.74
N PRO A 76 4.99 -0.78 9.50
CA PRO A 76 4.13 -1.85 8.99
C PRO A 76 3.29 -1.40 7.79
N VAL A 77 3.10 -2.29 6.81
CA VAL A 77 2.44 -1.97 5.56
C VAL A 77 1.34 -2.96 5.19
N ILE A 78 0.36 -2.48 4.43
CA ILE A 78 -0.55 -3.32 3.64
C ILE A 78 -0.47 -2.81 2.21
N MET A 79 -0.07 -3.68 1.28
CA MET A 79 0.04 -3.35 -0.13
C MET A 79 -1.00 -4.12 -0.93
N PHE A 80 -1.71 -3.44 -1.82
CA PHE A 80 -2.64 -4.05 -2.77
C PHE A 80 -2.08 -3.92 -4.18
N ASN A 81 -1.75 -5.05 -4.82
CA ASN A 81 -1.20 -5.10 -6.17
C ASN A 81 -0.12 -4.03 -6.41
N PRO A 82 0.94 -3.97 -5.59
CA PRO A 82 1.92 -2.89 -5.68
C PRO A 82 2.67 -2.91 -7.00
N ALA A 83 2.90 -1.73 -7.58
CA ALA A 83 3.59 -1.57 -8.87
C ALA A 83 5.11 -1.63 -8.70
N LEU A 84 5.64 -2.78 -8.23
CA LEU A 84 7.06 -2.94 -7.90
C LEU A 84 7.93 -3.16 -9.12
N HIS A 85 7.45 -3.91 -10.11
CA HIS A 85 8.26 -4.31 -11.27
C HIS A 85 7.75 -3.73 -12.59
N SER A 86 6.57 -3.12 -12.61
CA SER A 86 5.96 -2.56 -13.81
C SER A 86 5.21 -1.27 -13.50
N ARG A 87 5.58 -0.21 -14.17
CA ARG A 87 4.99 1.13 -14.03
C ARG A 87 4.99 1.83 -15.39
N THR A 88 3.98 2.66 -15.65
CA THR A 88 3.89 3.44 -16.88
C THR A 88 4.97 4.53 -16.94
N PHE A 89 5.42 5.01 -15.79
CA PHE A 89 6.62 5.86 -15.66
C PHE A 89 7.22 5.63 -14.28
N ASN A 90 8.48 6.04 -14.10
CA ASN A 90 9.15 5.94 -12.81
C ASN A 90 9.12 7.30 -12.11
N PRO A 91 8.37 7.44 -11.00
CA PRO A 91 8.39 8.67 -10.22
C PRO A 91 9.80 9.01 -9.75
N TYR A 92 10.12 10.30 -9.77
CA TYR A 92 11.43 10.78 -9.37
C TYR A 92 11.65 10.62 -7.85
N GLY A 93 12.90 10.31 -7.49
CA GLY A 93 13.35 10.36 -6.10
C GLY A 93 12.90 9.20 -5.21
N VAL A 94 12.24 8.18 -5.76
CA VAL A 94 11.84 7.00 -4.97
C VAL A 94 13.07 6.16 -4.67
N VAL A 95 13.34 5.98 -3.38
CA VAL A 95 14.47 5.19 -2.89
C VAL A 95 13.95 4.16 -1.88
N CYS A 96 14.25 2.89 -2.14
CA CYS A 96 14.00 1.82 -1.19
C CYS A 96 15.10 1.77 -0.14
N GLY A 97 14.73 1.51 1.11
CA GLY A 97 15.67 1.30 2.19
C GLY A 97 16.13 -0.16 2.29
N GLU A 98 16.82 -0.47 3.38
CA GLU A 98 17.39 -1.80 3.63
C GLU A 98 16.71 -2.54 4.80
N LYS A 99 15.72 -1.93 5.45
CA LYS A 99 14.99 -2.61 6.53
C LYS A 99 14.09 -3.70 5.95
N PRO A 100 13.94 -4.84 6.64
CA PRO A 100 12.94 -5.83 6.26
C PRO A 100 11.56 -5.20 6.24
N ILE A 101 10.76 -5.53 5.21
CA ILE A 101 9.40 -5.06 5.14
C ILE A 101 8.51 -5.91 6.05
N ASP A 102 7.68 -5.26 6.86
CA ASP A 102 6.77 -5.87 7.80
C ASP A 102 5.33 -5.60 7.39
N GLY A 103 4.52 -6.63 7.29
CA GLY A 103 3.10 -6.47 6.99
C GLY A 103 2.54 -7.49 6.03
N VAL A 104 1.70 -7.03 5.11
CA VAL A 104 0.93 -7.88 4.21
C VAL A 104 0.95 -7.31 2.79
N CYS A 105 1.09 -8.19 1.82
CA CYS A 105 0.89 -7.89 0.39
C CYS A 105 -0.27 -8.71 -0.14
N VAL A 106 -1.32 -8.05 -0.59
CA VAL A 106 -2.49 -8.67 -1.22
C VAL A 106 -2.31 -8.63 -2.73
N LEU A 107 -2.43 -9.79 -3.37
CA LEU A 107 -2.27 -9.94 -4.81
C LEU A 107 -3.52 -10.54 -5.44
N GLY A 108 -4.12 -9.82 -6.38
CA GLY A 108 -5.13 -10.37 -7.27
C GLY A 108 -4.45 -11.29 -8.29
N MET A 109 -4.78 -12.57 -8.26
CA MET A 109 -4.10 -13.55 -9.11
C MET A 109 -4.52 -13.47 -10.58
N ASP A 110 -5.62 -12.76 -10.88
CA ASP A 110 -6.08 -12.42 -12.23
C ASP A 110 -5.66 -11.00 -12.66
N ASP A 111 -4.74 -10.36 -11.93
CA ASP A 111 -4.23 -9.03 -12.30
C ASP A 111 -3.48 -9.11 -13.63
N ASP A 112 -3.99 -8.41 -14.65
CA ASP A 112 -3.43 -8.34 -15.99
C ASP A 112 -2.60 -7.06 -16.24
N VAL A 113 -2.48 -6.21 -15.23
CA VAL A 113 -1.68 -4.97 -15.28
C VAL A 113 -0.33 -5.19 -14.59
N ILE A 114 -0.36 -5.74 -13.38
CA ILE A 114 0.85 -6.08 -12.61
C ILE A 114 0.85 -7.59 -12.38
N ASP A 115 1.76 -8.30 -13.03
CA ASP A 115 1.83 -9.76 -12.93
C ASP A 115 2.10 -10.20 -11.48
N PRO A 116 1.15 -10.87 -10.81
CA PRO A 116 1.30 -11.25 -9.41
C PRO A 116 2.42 -12.26 -9.18
N HIS A 117 2.73 -13.11 -10.16
CA HIS A 117 3.80 -14.10 -10.04
C HIS A 117 5.17 -13.45 -9.96
N VAL A 118 5.38 -12.33 -10.67
CA VAL A 118 6.63 -11.57 -10.59
C VAL A 118 6.73 -10.89 -9.22
N THR A 119 5.64 -10.32 -8.72
CA THR A 119 5.61 -9.70 -7.38
C THR A 119 5.92 -10.72 -6.29
N VAL A 120 5.34 -11.93 -6.36
CA VAL A 120 5.66 -13.01 -5.41
C VAL A 120 7.16 -13.30 -5.39
N LYS A 121 7.79 -13.44 -6.56
CA LYS A 121 9.24 -13.68 -6.63
C LYS A 121 10.07 -12.57 -6.01
N MET A 122 9.66 -11.32 -6.16
CA MET A 122 10.36 -10.19 -5.57
C MET A 122 10.28 -10.17 -4.05
N LEU A 123 9.18 -10.68 -3.48
CA LEU A 123 8.86 -10.54 -2.05
C LEU A 123 8.96 -11.86 -1.26
N GLU A 124 9.17 -13.00 -1.92
CA GLU A 124 9.12 -14.33 -1.28
C GLU A 124 10.14 -14.54 -0.15
N ASN A 125 11.24 -13.80 -0.17
CA ASN A 125 12.29 -13.92 0.84
C ASN A 125 12.18 -12.89 1.98
N GLU A 126 11.14 -12.07 1.98
CA GLU A 126 10.89 -11.11 3.06
C GLU A 126 10.35 -11.85 4.31
N PRO A 127 11.11 -11.89 5.42
CA PRO A 127 10.78 -12.78 6.55
C PRO A 127 9.53 -12.35 7.33
N ASN A 128 9.18 -11.06 7.29
CA ASN A 128 8.10 -10.48 8.09
C ASN A 128 6.90 -10.06 7.24
N LEU A 129 6.88 -10.42 5.96
CA LEU A 129 5.80 -10.09 5.04
C LEU A 129 4.97 -11.33 4.71
N ALA A 130 3.67 -11.24 4.96
CA ALA A 130 2.72 -12.25 4.50
C ALA A 130 2.19 -11.87 3.11
N ILE A 131 2.12 -12.83 2.21
CA ILE A 131 1.50 -12.66 0.89
C ILE A 131 0.14 -13.33 0.91
N ILE A 132 -0.91 -12.58 0.57
CA ILE A 132 -2.28 -13.10 0.44
C ILE A 132 -2.66 -13.11 -1.03
N PRO A 133 -2.57 -14.28 -1.72
CA PRO A 133 -3.08 -14.40 -3.07
C PRO A 133 -4.60 -14.50 -3.03
N VAL A 134 -5.29 -13.77 -3.92
CA VAL A 134 -6.75 -13.82 -4.04
C VAL A 134 -7.11 -14.29 -5.45
N GLU A 135 -7.58 -15.52 -5.54
CA GLU A 135 -8.01 -16.11 -6.80
C GLU A 135 -9.25 -15.38 -7.33
N GLY A 136 -9.27 -15.14 -8.64
CA GLY A 136 -10.37 -14.45 -9.31
C GLY A 136 -10.38 -12.92 -9.15
N MET A 137 -9.47 -12.37 -8.37
CA MET A 137 -9.36 -10.91 -8.22
C MET A 137 -8.39 -10.33 -9.25
N GLY A 138 -8.83 -9.29 -9.95
CA GLY A 138 -8.02 -8.56 -10.91
C GLY A 138 -7.16 -7.46 -10.27
N HIS A 139 -6.76 -6.48 -11.09
CA HIS A 139 -5.91 -5.37 -10.65
C HIS A 139 -6.59 -4.49 -9.59
N ARG A 140 -7.89 -4.26 -9.74
CA ARG A 140 -8.68 -3.48 -8.78
C ARG A 140 -9.31 -4.41 -7.75
N THR A 141 -9.16 -4.06 -6.47
CA THR A 141 -9.82 -4.78 -5.39
C THR A 141 -11.24 -4.25 -5.23
N PRO A 142 -12.29 -5.08 -5.45
CA PRO A 142 -13.66 -4.64 -5.22
C PRO A 142 -13.90 -4.22 -3.77
N PHE A 143 -14.89 -3.37 -3.55
CA PHE A 143 -15.16 -2.78 -2.23
C PHE A 143 -15.41 -3.84 -1.14
N THR A 144 -16.22 -4.85 -1.44
CA THR A 144 -16.54 -5.91 -0.48
C THR A 144 -15.29 -6.69 -0.07
N GLU A 145 -14.48 -7.11 -1.03
CA GLU A 145 -13.23 -7.82 -0.79
C GLU A 145 -12.22 -6.94 -0.04
N PHE A 146 -12.17 -5.65 -0.36
CA PHE A 146 -11.31 -4.70 0.34
C PHE A 146 -11.63 -4.66 1.85
N ILE A 147 -12.90 -4.51 2.21
CA ILE A 147 -13.34 -4.50 3.61
C ILE A 147 -12.98 -5.83 4.29
N GLU A 148 -13.33 -6.95 3.67
CA GLU A 148 -13.06 -8.28 4.24
C GLU A 148 -11.57 -8.49 4.49
N LEU A 149 -10.71 -8.05 3.57
CA LEU A 149 -9.27 -8.14 3.71
C LEU A 149 -8.75 -7.24 4.83
N ILE A 150 -9.20 -6.00 4.91
CA ILE A 150 -8.79 -5.09 5.99
C ILE A 150 -9.21 -5.66 7.35
N GLU A 151 -10.44 -6.14 7.50
CA GLU A 151 -10.92 -6.74 8.76
C GLU A 151 -10.15 -8.01 9.14
N LYS A 152 -9.72 -8.79 8.16
CA LYS A 152 -8.88 -9.98 8.38
C LYS A 152 -7.47 -9.63 8.81
N ILE A 153 -6.87 -8.61 8.17
CA ILE A 153 -5.48 -8.21 8.41
C ILE A 153 -5.36 -7.39 9.70
N VAL A 154 -6.33 -6.50 9.95
CA VAL A 154 -6.38 -5.62 11.12
C VAL A 154 -7.72 -5.81 11.81
N PRO A 155 -7.93 -6.92 12.53
CA PRO A 155 -9.20 -7.13 13.21
C PRO A 155 -9.45 -6.05 14.26
N GLU A 156 -10.73 -5.73 14.47
CA GLU A 156 -11.10 -4.83 15.57
C GLU A 156 -10.71 -5.46 16.91
N GLU A 157 -10.16 -4.63 17.80
CA GLU A 157 -9.90 -5.09 19.16
C GLU A 157 -11.24 -5.33 19.86
N ILE A 158 -11.42 -6.52 20.37
CA ILE A 158 -12.58 -6.87 21.18
C ILE A 158 -12.24 -6.46 22.62
N GLU A 159 -12.92 -5.43 23.10
CA GLU A 159 -12.85 -5.05 24.51
C GLU A 159 -13.60 -6.02 25.41
#